data_1613ca3413e4efc2c6c85fb4250148c2
#
_entry.id   1613ca3413e4efc2c6c85fb4250148c2
#
_cell.length_a   1.000
_cell.length_b   1.000
_cell.length_c   1.000
_cell.angle_alpha   90.00
_cell.angle_beta   90.00
_cell.angle_gamma   90.00
#
_symmetry.space_group_name_H-M   'P 1'
#
loop_
_entity.id
_entity.type
_entity.pdbx_description
1 polymer ?
#
loop_
_entity_poly.entity_id
_entity_poly.type
_entity_poly.pdbx_seq_one_letter_code
_entity_poly.pdbx_strand_id
1 'polypeptide(L)'
;LGEIEQELLRLENKARSAAVIILNEQLIAFVVTELSESIIREELRRRLPSYMIPDRLIRLDRPMPCLPSGKIDRQSLIALLPTNHIEKSKTIITTTDLASCSTNEINININPLDIILSAFQKTFSYAHPTANDDFFLDLGGHSLTAALTITELRKSFPSIAVYDLYKYKTAAKLAEYLIQLPNDKKEQQTNNDAITFIKPSFTRIILCSTIQIIVLIILSGIASMEYILPYIIFTLILSEHSIICACFGAYGICVIVPLFRYAFAIIVKWIIIGRYKEGDFPLWGSMYIRWWIVEQLRNIAVQQTLADSPLMNNYFRLLGAKIGRNVHLSSIHCAALDLLEIDDETTISSDVHFQTAFVDDYTLKFRRIYIQKNVYIGSRSVISGQTRMEDYAELNDLSFLPPNTCIPSGEVWHGSPATYSHQATSKPSFIETTNN
;
A
#
# COMPACT_ATOMS: atom_id res chain seq x y z
N LEU A 1 16.15 14.07 15.14
CA LEU A 1 17.20 13.70 16.11
C LEU A 1 17.07 14.54 17.39
N GLY A 2 16.93 15.86 17.30
CA GLY A 2 16.85 16.74 18.49
C GLY A 2 15.69 16.45 19.42
N GLU A 3 14.54 15.99 18.91
CA GLU A 3 13.40 15.59 19.73
C GLU A 3 13.73 14.33 20.57
N ILE A 4 14.39 13.35 19.98
CA ILE A 4 14.84 12.14 20.70
C ILE A 4 15.89 12.50 21.76
N GLU A 5 16.84 13.39 21.45
CA GLU A 5 17.81 13.90 22.40
C GLU A 5 17.14 14.63 23.57
N GLN A 6 16.10 15.43 23.31
CA GLN A 6 15.33 16.10 24.36
C GLN A 6 14.58 15.13 25.27
N GLU A 7 13.92 14.13 24.70
CA GLU A 7 13.21 13.13 25.50
C GLU A 7 14.15 12.26 26.33
N LEU A 8 15.34 11.93 25.80
CA LEU A 8 16.40 11.26 26.55
C LEU A 8 16.88 12.10 27.73
N LEU A 9 17.02 13.43 27.58
CA LEU A 9 17.41 14.34 28.67
C LEU A 9 16.30 14.55 29.69
N ARG A 10 15.03 14.37 29.33
CA ARG A 10 13.86 14.46 30.23
C ARG A 10 13.65 13.23 31.10
N LEU A 11 14.43 12.15 30.92
CA LEU A 11 14.31 10.93 31.72
C LEU A 11 14.66 11.20 33.17
N GLU A 12 13.64 11.50 34.01
CA GLU A 12 13.72 11.65 35.49
C GLU A 12 14.90 12.47 35.99
N ASN A 13 15.42 13.43 35.25
CA ASN A 13 16.63 14.22 35.58
C ASN A 13 17.92 13.40 35.80
N LYS A 14 17.97 12.12 35.39
CA LYS A 14 19.13 11.25 35.60
C LYS A 14 20.05 11.14 34.38
N ALA A 15 19.65 11.63 33.22
CA ALA A 15 20.51 11.71 32.04
C ALA A 15 21.26 13.05 32.05
N ARG A 16 22.59 13.01 32.14
CA ARG A 16 23.45 14.21 32.16
C ARG A 16 23.70 14.78 30.78
N SER A 17 23.75 13.93 29.77
CA SER A 17 23.87 14.33 28.35
C SER A 17 23.40 13.19 27.44
N ALA A 18 22.86 13.56 26.26
CA ALA A 18 22.41 12.63 25.24
C ALA A 18 22.80 13.13 23.87
N ALA A 19 23.14 12.22 22.97
CA ALA A 19 23.39 12.51 21.57
C ALA A 19 22.84 11.37 20.71
N VAL A 20 22.22 11.70 19.59
CA VAL A 20 21.69 10.73 18.63
C VAL A 20 22.36 10.92 17.28
N ILE A 21 22.84 9.83 16.70
CA ILE A 21 23.42 9.79 15.35
C ILE A 21 22.70 8.79 14.49
N ILE A 22 22.77 9.01 13.18
CA ILE A 22 22.33 8.03 12.18
C ILE A 22 23.58 7.45 11.52
N LEU A 23 23.71 6.13 11.60
CA LEU A 23 24.81 5.42 10.94
C LEU A 23 24.24 4.17 10.25
N ASN A 24 24.47 4.01 8.95
CA ASN A 24 23.95 2.90 8.13
C ASN A 24 22.44 2.68 8.30
N GLU A 25 21.67 3.77 8.24
CA GLU A 25 20.20 3.79 8.40
C GLU A 25 19.70 3.39 9.80
N GLN A 26 20.56 3.26 10.81
CA GLN A 26 20.22 2.96 12.18
C GLN A 26 20.31 4.22 13.06
N LEU A 27 19.34 4.38 13.95
CA LEU A 27 19.35 5.39 14.99
C LEU A 27 20.15 4.88 16.20
N ILE A 28 21.28 5.53 16.48
CA ILE A 28 22.14 5.17 17.61
C ILE A 28 22.12 6.32 18.61
N ALA A 29 21.69 6.05 19.83
CA ALA A 29 21.70 7.03 20.92
C ALA A 29 22.83 6.74 21.91
N PHE A 30 23.59 7.76 22.26
CA PHE A 30 24.58 7.76 23.33
C PHE A 30 24.01 8.54 24.50
N VAL A 31 24.04 7.96 25.68
CA VAL A 31 23.47 8.57 26.90
C VAL A 31 24.44 8.42 28.05
N VAL A 32 24.69 9.51 28.77
CA VAL A 32 25.43 9.50 30.05
C VAL A 32 24.41 9.45 31.18
N THR A 33 24.19 8.25 31.74
CA THR A 33 23.17 8.00 32.77
C THR A 33 23.50 6.78 33.61
N GLU A 34 22.92 6.73 34.80
CA GLU A 34 22.99 5.56 35.69
C GLU A 34 21.83 4.56 35.45
N LEU A 35 20.84 4.92 34.60
CA LEU A 35 19.71 4.06 34.32
C LEU A 35 20.11 2.86 33.45
N SER A 36 19.43 1.74 33.64
CA SER A 36 19.59 0.59 32.75
C SER A 36 18.95 0.83 31.39
N GLU A 37 19.47 0.19 30.34
CA GLU A 37 18.94 0.30 28.99
C GLU A 37 17.45 -0.06 28.89
N SER A 38 17.00 -1.09 29.61
CA SER A 38 15.61 -1.54 29.64
C SER A 38 14.67 -0.45 30.17
N ILE A 39 15.05 0.27 31.21
CA ILE A 39 14.24 1.37 31.75
C ILE A 39 14.17 2.53 30.76
N ILE A 40 15.29 2.87 30.13
CA ILE A 40 15.34 3.96 29.14
C ILE A 40 14.43 3.61 27.94
N ARG A 41 14.48 2.39 27.44
CA ARG A 41 13.63 1.94 26.31
C ARG A 41 12.15 1.96 26.68
N GLU A 42 11.78 1.51 27.87
CA GLU A 42 10.40 1.52 28.36
C GLU A 42 9.84 2.94 28.44
N GLU A 43 10.61 3.88 28.99
CA GLU A 43 10.20 5.28 29.08
C GLU A 43 10.11 5.97 27.72
N LEU A 44 11.05 5.69 26.80
CA LEU A 44 10.98 6.23 25.45
C LEU A 44 9.76 5.69 24.67
N ARG A 45 9.40 4.41 24.86
CA ARG A 45 8.19 3.82 24.27
C ARG A 45 6.90 4.49 24.71
N ARG A 46 6.86 5.03 25.92
CA ARG A 46 5.68 5.76 26.43
C ARG A 46 5.55 7.16 25.87
N ARG A 47 6.66 7.76 25.39
CA ARG A 47 6.72 9.18 25.02
C ARG A 47 6.92 9.41 23.53
N LEU A 48 7.55 8.49 22.83
CA LEU A 48 7.90 8.61 21.42
C LEU A 48 7.22 7.53 20.58
N PRO A 49 6.85 7.86 19.33
CA PRO A 49 6.44 6.87 18.34
C PRO A 49 7.54 5.83 18.11
N SER A 50 7.14 4.62 17.73
CA SER A 50 8.05 3.47 17.57
C SER A 50 9.22 3.73 16.60
N TYR A 51 8.97 4.51 15.53
CA TYR A 51 10.00 4.87 14.53
C TYR A 51 11.04 5.90 15.03
N MET A 52 10.83 6.52 16.20
CA MET A 52 11.77 7.44 16.85
C MET A 52 12.58 6.79 17.95
N ILE A 53 12.30 5.55 18.29
CA ILE A 53 13.03 4.83 19.34
C ILE A 53 14.38 4.40 18.74
N PRO A 54 15.52 4.73 19.42
CA PRO A 54 16.84 4.35 18.90
C PRO A 54 17.00 2.84 18.79
N ASP A 55 17.52 2.38 17.65
CA ASP A 55 17.84 0.96 17.40
C ASP A 55 18.90 0.46 18.39
N ARG A 56 19.87 1.33 18.69
CA ARG A 56 20.92 1.04 19.65
C ARG A 56 21.02 2.13 20.70
N LEU A 57 21.15 1.72 21.95
CA LEU A 57 21.32 2.59 23.10
C LEU A 57 22.67 2.28 23.73
N ILE A 58 23.58 3.24 23.73
CA ILE A 58 24.93 3.08 24.24
C ILE A 58 25.08 3.98 25.48
N ARG A 59 25.23 3.34 26.63
CA ARG A 59 25.51 4.05 27.87
C ARG A 59 26.99 4.36 27.91
N LEU A 60 27.31 5.62 28.23
CA LEU A 60 28.65 6.10 28.45
C LEU A 60 28.87 6.31 29.94
N ASP A 61 29.95 5.70 30.49
CA ASP A 61 30.36 5.87 31.89
C ASP A 61 31.30 7.10 32.05
N ARG A 62 31.55 7.83 30.99
CA ARG A 62 32.39 9.03 30.91
C ARG A 62 31.61 10.20 30.29
N PRO A 63 32.06 11.44 30.54
CA PRO A 63 31.45 12.61 29.89
C PRO A 63 31.43 12.50 28.38
N MET A 64 30.38 13.05 27.73
CA MET A 64 30.24 13.11 26.29
C MET A 64 31.43 13.85 25.67
N PRO A 65 32.07 13.34 24.61
CA PRO A 65 33.14 14.05 23.93
C PRO A 65 32.59 15.33 23.29
N CYS A 66 33.27 16.45 23.54
CA CYS A 66 32.89 17.77 23.06
C CYS A 66 34.03 18.42 22.27
N LEU A 67 33.68 19.17 21.24
CA LEU A 67 34.58 20.04 20.50
C LEU A 67 35.02 21.23 21.37
N PRO A 68 36.10 21.93 21.05
CA PRO A 68 36.52 23.15 21.78
C PRO A 68 35.42 24.23 21.83
N SER A 69 34.44 24.19 20.93
CA SER A 69 33.27 25.06 20.92
C SER A 69 32.19 24.70 21.93
N GLY A 70 32.36 23.64 22.75
CA GLY A 70 31.37 23.11 23.68
C GLY A 70 30.25 22.25 23.03
N LYS A 71 30.26 22.05 21.72
CA LYS A 71 29.31 21.18 21.04
C LYS A 71 29.77 19.71 21.10
N ILE A 72 28.82 18.78 21.13
CA ILE A 72 29.10 17.34 21.14
C ILE A 72 29.85 16.96 19.85
N ASP A 73 30.95 16.26 20.00
CA ASP A 73 31.74 15.71 18.88
C ASP A 73 31.17 14.35 18.46
N ARG A 74 30.29 14.41 17.46
CA ARG A 74 29.64 13.23 16.91
C ARG A 74 30.60 12.30 16.14
N GLN A 75 31.72 12.81 15.63
CA GLN A 75 32.72 11.96 14.97
C GLN A 75 33.48 11.10 15.98
N SER A 76 33.85 11.66 17.11
CA SER A 76 34.44 10.90 18.21
C SER A 76 33.50 9.85 18.78
N LEU A 77 32.18 10.10 18.78
CA LEU A 77 31.17 9.10 19.19
C LEU A 77 31.11 7.91 18.21
N ILE A 78 31.22 8.15 16.92
CA ILE A 78 31.28 7.08 15.91
C ILE A 78 32.52 6.20 16.11
N ALA A 79 33.66 6.79 16.46
CA ALA A 79 34.89 6.05 16.73
C ALA A 79 34.83 5.16 17.98
N LEU A 80 33.85 5.39 18.88
CA LEU A 80 33.61 4.54 20.05
C LEU A 80 32.81 3.28 19.75
N LEU A 81 32.28 3.14 18.55
CA LEU A 81 31.58 1.94 18.12
C LEU A 81 32.58 0.81 17.86
N PRO A 82 32.31 -0.45 18.29
CA PRO A 82 33.20 -1.57 18.05
C PRO A 82 33.39 -1.78 16.54
N THR A 83 34.63 -1.87 16.10
CA THR A 83 35.09 -1.84 14.71
C THR A 83 34.62 -3.00 13.82
N ASN A 84 33.89 -3.98 14.34
CA ASN A 84 33.48 -5.18 13.60
C ASN A 84 32.39 -4.93 12.54
N HIS A 85 31.93 -3.69 12.35
CA HIS A 85 30.82 -3.36 11.42
C HIS A 85 31.16 -2.33 10.34
N ILE A 86 32.39 -1.82 10.24
CA ILE A 86 32.74 -0.77 9.26
C ILE A 86 33.19 -1.34 7.91
N GLU A 87 33.51 -2.63 7.80
CA GLU A 87 34.14 -3.21 6.57
C GLU A 87 33.22 -4.01 5.64
N LYS A 88 31.89 -3.90 5.71
CA LYS A 88 31.01 -4.64 4.78
C LYS A 88 30.25 -3.78 3.75
N SER A 89 30.73 -2.62 3.40
CA SER A 89 30.09 -1.77 2.37
C SER A 89 30.99 -1.35 1.21
N LYS A 90 32.03 -2.11 0.88
CA LYS A 90 32.77 -1.97 -0.40
C LYS A 90 33.28 -3.32 -0.88
N THR A 91 32.41 -4.16 -1.40
CA THR A 91 32.82 -5.21 -2.31
C THR A 91 31.96 -5.11 -3.56
N ILE A 92 32.53 -4.46 -4.56
CA ILE A 92 32.11 -4.52 -5.94
C ILE A 92 32.14 -6.00 -6.32
N ILE A 93 31.00 -6.55 -6.69
CA ILE A 93 30.91 -7.91 -7.24
C ILE A 93 31.52 -7.89 -8.62
N THR A 94 32.78 -8.28 -8.72
CA THR A 94 33.39 -8.70 -9.98
C THR A 94 32.88 -10.10 -10.29
N THR A 95 32.14 -10.19 -11.39
CA THR A 95 31.71 -11.44 -12.02
C THR A 95 32.93 -12.26 -12.46
N THR A 96 33.34 -13.25 -11.72
CA THR A 96 34.02 -14.46 -12.18
C THR A 96 34.14 -15.39 -10.98
N ASP A 97 33.32 -16.43 -10.98
CA ASP A 97 33.60 -17.80 -10.53
C ASP A 97 32.28 -18.58 -10.40
N LEU A 98 31.76 -18.91 -11.57
CA LEU A 98 30.78 -19.97 -11.74
C LEU A 98 31.55 -21.21 -12.22
N ALA A 99 32.02 -22.05 -11.32
CA ALA A 99 32.21 -23.45 -11.62
C ALA A 99 32.36 -24.29 -10.34
N SER A 100 31.56 -25.37 -10.34
CA SER A 100 31.69 -26.55 -9.46
C SER A 100 31.27 -26.39 -7.98
N CYS A 101 29.98 -26.63 -7.69
CA CYS A 101 29.64 -27.47 -6.56
C CYS A 101 28.52 -28.41 -6.95
N SER A 102 28.86 -29.67 -7.02
CA SER A 102 28.00 -30.82 -7.30
C SER A 102 26.85 -30.94 -6.34
N THR A 103 25.68 -31.24 -6.89
CA THR A 103 24.46 -31.72 -6.25
C THR A 103 24.75 -32.87 -5.32
N ASN A 104 24.65 -32.62 -4.01
CA ASN A 104 24.36 -33.68 -3.04
C ASN A 104 23.09 -33.22 -2.31
N GLU A 105 21.98 -33.87 -2.60
CA GLU A 105 20.76 -33.81 -1.84
C GLU A 105 21.02 -34.36 -0.43
N ILE A 106 21.36 -33.49 0.49
CA ILE A 106 21.31 -33.80 1.92
C ILE A 106 19.93 -33.34 2.40
N ASN A 107 19.03 -34.28 2.58
CA ASN A 107 17.74 -34.11 3.26
C ASN A 107 18.01 -33.80 4.74
N ILE A 108 18.43 -32.58 5.04
CA ILE A 108 18.48 -32.07 6.40
C ILE A 108 17.07 -31.57 6.72
N ASN A 109 16.42 -32.24 7.63
CA ASN A 109 15.11 -31.83 8.19
C ASN A 109 15.36 -30.57 9.05
N ILE A 110 15.55 -29.41 8.40
CA ILE A 110 15.81 -28.14 9.09
C ILE A 110 14.49 -27.68 9.69
N ASN A 111 14.47 -27.52 11.01
CA ASN A 111 13.29 -27.03 11.74
C ASN A 111 12.96 -25.59 11.24
N PRO A 112 11.71 -25.29 10.82
CA PRO A 112 11.30 -23.94 10.40
C PRO A 112 11.66 -22.84 11.41
N LEU A 113 11.65 -23.16 12.71
CA LEU A 113 12.02 -22.24 13.77
C LEU A 113 13.47 -21.75 13.63
N ASP A 114 14.42 -22.64 13.30
CA ASP A 114 15.84 -22.29 13.18
C ASP A 114 16.07 -21.36 12.00
N ILE A 115 15.35 -21.55 10.90
CA ILE A 115 15.40 -20.68 9.72
C ILE A 115 14.86 -19.29 10.07
N ILE A 116 13.73 -19.21 10.81
CA ILE A 116 13.14 -17.94 11.22
C ILE A 116 14.07 -17.19 12.17
N LEU A 117 14.62 -17.88 13.17
CA LEU A 117 15.57 -17.29 14.12
C LEU A 117 16.83 -16.79 13.41
N SER A 118 17.34 -17.52 12.43
CA SER A 118 18.49 -17.09 11.63
C SER A 118 18.19 -15.83 10.81
N ALA A 119 16.98 -15.72 10.25
CA ALA A 119 16.52 -14.53 9.54
C ALA A 119 16.36 -13.33 10.49
N PHE A 120 15.80 -13.54 11.68
CA PHE A 120 15.71 -12.50 12.73
C PHE A 120 17.10 -12.06 13.17
N GLN A 121 18.02 -12.99 13.45
CA GLN A 121 19.39 -12.69 13.81
C GLN A 121 20.14 -11.89 12.72
N LYS A 122 19.88 -12.18 11.47
CA LYS A 122 20.47 -11.46 10.33
C LYS A 122 19.94 -10.03 10.21
N THR A 123 18.64 -9.84 10.50
CA THR A 123 18.00 -8.53 10.49
C THR A 123 18.40 -7.69 11.73
N PHE A 124 18.45 -8.34 12.89
CA PHE A 124 18.82 -7.72 14.18
C PHE A 124 20.19 -8.22 14.64
N SER A 125 21.25 -7.84 13.93
CA SER A 125 22.62 -8.31 14.19
C SER A 125 23.14 -7.99 15.61
N TYR A 126 22.48 -7.10 16.32
CA TYR A 126 22.79 -6.66 17.68
C TYR A 126 22.01 -7.40 18.77
N ALA A 127 20.95 -8.12 18.43
CA ALA A 127 20.12 -8.88 19.35
C ALA A 127 20.37 -10.39 19.22
N HIS A 128 20.09 -11.13 20.28
CA HIS A 128 20.03 -12.61 20.23
C HIS A 128 18.56 -13.02 20.32
N PRO A 129 17.82 -13.04 19.18
CA PRO A 129 16.41 -13.31 19.20
C PRO A 129 16.11 -14.70 19.71
N THR A 130 15.12 -14.78 20.63
CA THR A 130 14.59 -16.02 21.15
C THR A 130 13.28 -16.39 20.44
N ALA A 131 12.81 -17.62 20.61
CA ALA A 131 11.59 -18.09 19.97
C ALA A 131 10.33 -17.29 20.35
N ASN A 132 10.32 -16.69 21.52
CA ASN A 132 9.16 -15.99 22.11
C ASN A 132 9.22 -14.46 22.02
N ASP A 133 10.34 -13.89 21.57
CA ASP A 133 10.48 -12.45 21.43
C ASP A 133 9.52 -11.91 20.35
N ASP A 134 8.79 -10.85 20.67
CA ASP A 134 7.95 -10.15 19.72
C ASP A 134 8.83 -9.32 18.76
N PHE A 135 8.70 -9.58 17.48
CA PHE A 135 9.46 -8.93 16.41
C PHE A 135 9.41 -7.39 16.49
N PHE A 136 8.24 -6.84 16.84
CA PHE A 136 8.01 -5.40 16.86
C PHE A 136 8.27 -4.79 18.23
N LEU A 137 7.86 -5.48 19.32
CA LEU A 137 7.93 -4.94 20.67
C LEU A 137 9.30 -5.17 21.32
N ASP A 138 9.84 -6.39 21.22
CA ASP A 138 11.06 -6.76 21.94
C ASP A 138 12.30 -6.52 21.07
N LEU A 139 12.23 -6.84 19.79
CA LEU A 139 13.36 -6.68 18.87
C LEU A 139 13.42 -5.30 18.20
N GLY A 140 12.38 -4.44 18.36
CA GLY A 140 12.33 -3.10 17.78
C GLY A 140 12.08 -3.10 16.27
N GLY A 141 11.42 -4.13 15.75
CA GLY A 141 11.10 -4.23 14.33
C GLY A 141 10.15 -3.14 13.86
N HIS A 142 10.30 -2.70 12.62
CA HIS A 142 9.43 -1.75 11.92
C HIS A 142 9.18 -2.22 10.48
N SER A 143 8.39 -1.50 9.72
CA SER A 143 7.95 -1.93 8.39
C SER A 143 9.09 -2.30 7.43
N LEU A 144 10.19 -1.56 7.46
CA LEU A 144 11.35 -1.84 6.60
C LEU A 144 12.05 -3.13 7.04
N THR A 145 12.33 -3.28 8.34
CA THR A 145 12.95 -4.51 8.88
C THR A 145 12.06 -5.73 8.67
N ALA A 146 10.73 -5.58 8.78
CA ALA A 146 9.77 -6.62 8.46
C ALA A 146 9.85 -7.05 6.99
N ALA A 147 9.93 -6.10 6.05
CA ALA A 147 10.08 -6.39 4.64
C ALA A 147 11.40 -7.11 4.33
N LEU A 148 12.50 -6.69 4.94
CA LEU A 148 13.83 -7.32 4.78
C LEU A 148 13.81 -8.76 5.32
N THR A 149 13.26 -8.97 6.51
CA THR A 149 13.15 -10.30 7.12
C THR A 149 12.32 -11.25 6.27
N ILE A 150 11.17 -10.79 5.77
CA ILE A 150 10.32 -11.59 4.89
C ILE A 150 11.01 -11.89 3.55
N THR A 151 11.77 -10.95 3.00
CA THR A 151 12.55 -11.18 1.78
C THR A 151 13.59 -12.30 1.99
N GLU A 152 14.21 -12.35 3.16
CA GLU A 152 15.12 -13.44 3.51
C GLU A 152 14.39 -14.78 3.71
N LEU A 153 13.27 -14.75 4.44
CA LEU A 153 12.46 -15.95 4.70
C LEU A 153 11.83 -16.54 3.43
N ARG A 154 11.51 -15.73 2.43
CA ARG A 154 10.98 -16.19 1.13
C ARG A 154 11.92 -17.09 0.37
N LYS A 155 13.22 -17.07 0.66
CA LYS A 155 14.19 -18.02 0.07
C LYS A 155 13.89 -19.45 0.46
N SER A 156 13.39 -19.66 1.69
CA SER A 156 13.05 -21.00 2.24
C SER A 156 11.54 -21.25 2.23
N PHE A 157 10.74 -20.19 2.37
CA PHE A 157 9.26 -20.23 2.42
C PHE A 157 8.65 -19.25 1.41
N PRO A 158 8.57 -19.61 0.11
CA PRO A 158 8.14 -18.68 -0.94
C PRO A 158 6.74 -18.07 -0.73
N SER A 159 5.86 -18.77 -0.02
CA SER A 159 4.47 -18.36 0.19
C SER A 159 4.27 -17.40 1.37
N ILE A 160 5.32 -17.10 2.15
CA ILE A 160 5.19 -16.20 3.30
C ILE A 160 4.96 -14.76 2.87
N ALA A 161 3.98 -14.10 3.50
CA ALA A 161 3.67 -12.69 3.27
C ALA A 161 4.16 -11.82 4.45
N VAL A 162 4.37 -10.53 4.20
CA VAL A 162 4.70 -9.57 5.26
C VAL A 162 3.59 -9.52 6.30
N TYR A 163 2.34 -9.68 5.87
CA TYR A 163 1.18 -9.79 6.74
C TYR A 163 1.29 -10.91 7.80
N ASP A 164 1.87 -12.07 7.43
CA ASP A 164 2.02 -13.19 8.35
C ASP A 164 2.92 -12.83 9.54
N LEU A 165 3.96 -12.03 9.32
CA LEU A 165 4.84 -11.54 10.39
C LEU A 165 4.10 -10.58 11.33
N TYR A 166 3.24 -9.69 10.79
CA TYR A 166 2.40 -8.82 11.63
C TYR A 166 1.38 -9.61 12.45
N LYS A 167 0.86 -10.70 11.91
CA LYS A 167 -0.12 -11.55 12.56
C LYS A 167 0.49 -12.42 13.66
N TYR A 168 1.63 -13.06 13.38
CA TYR A 168 2.23 -14.07 14.25
C TYR A 168 3.45 -13.57 15.04
N LYS A 169 3.82 -12.35 14.95
CA LYS A 169 4.79 -11.52 15.69
C LYS A 169 6.02 -12.22 16.32
N THR A 170 5.93 -13.47 16.80
CA THR A 170 7.01 -14.23 17.42
C THR A 170 7.49 -15.36 16.52
N ALA A 171 8.78 -15.71 16.61
CA ALA A 171 9.36 -16.78 15.80
C ALA A 171 8.68 -18.13 16.03
N ALA A 172 8.27 -18.44 17.26
CA ALA A 172 7.56 -19.67 17.59
C ALA A 172 6.19 -19.76 16.90
N LYS A 173 5.35 -18.72 16.99
CA LYS A 173 4.02 -18.70 16.35
C LYS A 173 4.12 -18.72 14.83
N LEU A 174 5.12 -18.02 14.27
CA LEU A 174 5.35 -18.02 12.83
C LEU A 174 5.80 -19.40 12.34
N ALA A 175 6.65 -20.11 13.10
CA ALA A 175 7.07 -21.47 12.80
C ALA A 175 5.89 -22.45 12.88
N GLU A 176 5.06 -22.35 13.91
CA GLU A 176 3.86 -23.17 14.06
C GLU A 176 2.90 -22.96 12.88
N TYR A 177 2.67 -21.71 12.48
CA TYR A 177 1.87 -21.40 11.30
C TYR A 177 2.45 -22.00 10.02
N LEU A 178 3.77 -21.92 9.81
CA LEU A 178 4.43 -22.47 8.63
C LEU A 178 4.41 -24.01 8.60
N ILE A 179 4.40 -24.67 9.77
CA ILE A 179 4.24 -26.14 9.89
C ILE A 179 2.80 -26.55 9.58
N GLN A 180 1.82 -25.75 10.04
CA GLN A 180 0.39 -26.01 9.82
C GLN A 180 -0.09 -25.61 8.42
N LEU A 181 0.71 -24.85 7.65
CA LEU A 181 0.42 -24.63 6.24
C LEU A 181 0.48 -25.99 5.54
N PRO A 182 -0.69 -26.52 5.12
CA PRO A 182 -0.70 -27.81 4.43
C PRO A 182 0.24 -27.72 3.24
N ASN A 183 0.92 -28.83 2.95
CA ASN A 183 1.57 -29.04 1.66
C ASN A 183 0.59 -28.94 0.46
N ASP A 184 -0.67 -28.74 0.74
CA ASP A 184 -1.78 -28.57 -0.19
C ASP A 184 -1.62 -27.40 -1.17
N LYS A 185 -0.78 -26.41 -0.86
CA LYS A 185 -0.43 -25.41 -1.88
C LYS A 185 0.49 -25.98 -2.97
N LYS A 186 1.15 -27.13 -2.72
CA LYS A 186 1.81 -27.88 -3.81
C LYS A 186 0.80 -28.73 -4.60
N GLU A 187 -0.29 -29.19 -3.98
CA GLU A 187 -1.30 -30.01 -4.67
C GLU A 187 -2.43 -29.17 -5.29
N GLN A 188 -2.75 -27.98 -4.74
CA GLN A 188 -3.68 -27.04 -5.41
C GLN A 188 -3.05 -26.33 -6.61
N GLN A 189 -1.73 -26.32 -6.74
CA GLN A 189 -1.06 -25.90 -7.98
C GLN A 189 -1.05 -26.99 -9.06
N THR A 190 -1.37 -28.25 -8.75
CA THR A 190 -1.37 -29.33 -9.73
C THR A 190 -2.75 -29.65 -10.32
N ASN A 191 -3.85 -29.10 -9.79
CA ASN A 191 -5.22 -29.33 -10.29
C ASN A 191 -5.94 -28.10 -10.86
N ASN A 192 -5.38 -26.91 -10.74
CA ASN A 192 -5.72 -25.83 -11.64
C ASN A 192 -4.62 -25.84 -12.72
N ASP A 193 -4.98 -25.97 -13.98
CA ASP A 193 -4.08 -25.82 -15.11
C ASP A 193 -3.03 -24.77 -14.77
N ALA A 194 -1.82 -25.22 -14.46
CA ALA A 194 -0.72 -24.35 -14.10
C ALA A 194 -0.47 -23.45 -15.31
N ILE A 195 -1.13 -22.31 -15.36
CA ILE A 195 -0.75 -21.24 -16.25
C ILE A 195 0.61 -20.81 -15.72
N THR A 196 1.65 -21.51 -16.17
CA THR A 196 3.03 -21.10 -16.00
C THR A 196 3.16 -19.77 -16.73
N PHE A 197 3.00 -18.66 -15.99
CA PHE A 197 3.18 -17.34 -16.54
C PHE A 197 4.65 -17.17 -16.87
N ILE A 198 4.99 -17.53 -18.11
CA ILE A 198 6.30 -17.35 -18.68
C ILE A 198 6.59 -15.85 -18.66
N LYS A 199 7.73 -15.47 -18.07
CA LYS A 199 8.23 -14.10 -18.10
C LYS A 199 7.99 -13.51 -19.49
N PRO A 200 7.33 -12.36 -19.62
CA PRO A 200 6.92 -11.83 -20.91
C PRO A 200 8.12 -11.62 -21.84
N SER A 201 7.98 -12.05 -23.07
CA SER A 201 9.00 -11.85 -24.11
C SER A 201 9.25 -10.35 -24.32
N PHE A 202 10.50 -9.98 -24.57
CA PHE A 202 10.90 -8.60 -24.86
C PHE A 202 10.09 -7.98 -26.02
N THR A 203 9.81 -8.77 -27.06
CA THR A 203 8.98 -8.35 -28.20
C THR A 203 7.57 -7.97 -27.79
N ARG A 204 6.96 -8.71 -26.83
CA ARG A 204 5.63 -8.42 -26.32
C ARG A 204 5.58 -7.10 -25.52
N ILE A 205 6.64 -6.83 -24.75
CA ILE A 205 6.79 -5.57 -24.01
C ILE A 205 6.89 -4.39 -24.99
N ILE A 206 7.72 -4.49 -26.02
CA ILE A 206 7.87 -3.43 -27.04
C ILE A 206 6.54 -3.18 -27.74
N LEU A 207 5.85 -4.22 -28.19
CA LEU A 207 4.57 -4.09 -28.86
C LEU A 207 3.54 -3.38 -27.98
N CYS A 208 3.45 -3.78 -26.71
CA CYS A 208 2.56 -3.14 -25.74
C CYS A 208 2.91 -1.66 -25.56
N SER A 209 4.19 -1.34 -25.36
CA SER A 209 4.65 0.05 -25.20
C SER A 209 4.38 0.90 -26.43
N THR A 210 4.57 0.36 -27.62
CA THR A 210 4.26 1.07 -28.88
C THR A 210 2.76 1.39 -28.99
N ILE A 211 1.90 0.42 -28.67
CA ILE A 211 0.45 0.66 -28.65
C ILE A 211 0.08 1.72 -27.61
N GLN A 212 0.69 1.67 -26.43
CA GLN A 212 0.46 2.66 -25.37
C GLN A 212 0.86 4.07 -25.81
N ILE A 213 2.01 4.23 -26.47
CA ILE A 213 2.46 5.53 -26.99
C ILE A 213 1.45 6.08 -28.02
N ILE A 214 1.01 5.24 -28.98
CA ILE A 214 0.02 5.65 -29.99
C ILE A 214 -1.28 6.10 -29.31
N VAL A 215 -1.78 5.32 -28.35
CA VAL A 215 -2.99 5.65 -27.59
C VAL A 215 -2.82 6.95 -26.82
N LEU A 216 -1.68 7.17 -26.14
CA LEU A 216 -1.41 8.42 -25.42
C LEU A 216 -1.42 9.64 -26.35
N ILE A 217 -0.87 9.53 -27.57
CA ILE A 217 -0.91 10.61 -28.56
C ILE A 217 -2.38 10.93 -28.96
N ILE A 218 -3.18 9.89 -29.21
CA ILE A 218 -4.61 10.05 -29.55
C ILE A 218 -5.36 10.70 -28.37
N LEU A 219 -5.14 10.22 -27.15
CA LEU A 219 -5.80 10.73 -25.96
C LEU A 219 -5.39 12.17 -25.64
N SER A 220 -4.12 12.53 -25.86
CA SER A 220 -3.64 13.91 -25.73
C SER A 220 -4.31 14.83 -26.75
N GLY A 221 -4.53 14.33 -27.99
CA GLY A 221 -5.30 15.06 -29.02
C GLY A 221 -6.75 15.30 -28.56
N ILE A 222 -7.41 14.27 -28.03
CA ILE A 222 -8.79 14.39 -27.51
C ILE A 222 -8.84 15.39 -26.32
N ALA A 223 -7.89 15.32 -25.42
CA ALA A 223 -7.83 16.27 -24.29
C ALA A 223 -7.60 17.71 -24.76
N SER A 224 -6.77 17.91 -25.79
CA SER A 224 -6.50 19.23 -26.36
C SER A 224 -7.72 19.88 -27.01
N MET A 225 -8.72 19.10 -27.43
CA MET A 225 -9.97 19.61 -28.01
C MET A 225 -10.73 20.51 -27.02
N GLU A 226 -10.56 20.33 -25.74
CA GLU A 226 -11.17 21.17 -24.70
C GLU A 226 -10.74 22.63 -24.78
N TYR A 227 -9.52 22.87 -25.23
CA TYR A 227 -8.96 24.22 -25.37
C TYR A 227 -9.07 24.76 -26.81
N ILE A 228 -8.87 23.89 -27.79
CA ILE A 228 -8.81 24.28 -29.21
C ILE A 228 -10.20 24.59 -29.75
N LEU A 229 -11.20 23.75 -29.46
CA LEU A 229 -12.56 23.93 -30.02
C LEU A 229 -13.24 25.24 -29.58
N PRO A 230 -13.24 25.64 -28.29
CA PRO A 230 -13.78 26.92 -27.88
C PRO A 230 -13.11 28.09 -28.57
N TYR A 231 -11.78 28.04 -28.75
CA TYR A 231 -11.03 29.08 -29.43
C TYR A 231 -11.42 29.16 -30.91
N ILE A 232 -11.51 28.04 -31.63
CA ILE A 232 -11.94 28.00 -33.03
C ILE A 232 -13.36 28.58 -33.17
N ILE A 233 -14.29 28.14 -32.36
CA ILE A 233 -15.68 28.61 -32.40
C ILE A 233 -15.77 30.09 -32.08
N PHE A 234 -15.00 30.55 -31.08
CA PHE A 234 -14.92 31.97 -30.76
C PHE A 234 -14.46 32.83 -31.97
N THR A 235 -13.38 32.41 -32.62
CA THR A 235 -12.83 33.15 -33.79
C THR A 235 -13.77 33.12 -34.97
N LEU A 236 -14.43 31.99 -35.25
CA LEU A 236 -15.39 31.85 -36.34
C LEU A 236 -16.62 32.74 -36.13
N ILE A 237 -17.18 32.76 -34.92
CA ILE A 237 -18.36 33.58 -34.63
C ILE A 237 -18.00 35.06 -34.60
N LEU A 238 -16.82 35.42 -34.10
CA LEU A 238 -16.36 36.79 -34.02
C LEU A 238 -16.19 37.44 -35.42
N SER A 239 -15.88 36.64 -36.45
CA SER A 239 -15.72 37.14 -37.83
C SER A 239 -17.03 37.62 -38.46
N GLU A 240 -18.18 37.07 -38.00
CA GLU A 240 -19.50 37.37 -38.60
C GLU A 240 -20.49 38.06 -37.64
N HIS A 241 -20.24 37.94 -36.33
CA HIS A 241 -21.16 38.37 -35.29
C HIS A 241 -20.47 39.19 -34.19
N SER A 242 -21.25 39.64 -33.21
CA SER A 242 -20.75 40.42 -32.08
C SER A 242 -19.90 39.57 -31.11
N ILE A 243 -19.01 40.21 -30.38
CA ILE A 243 -18.17 39.57 -29.36
C ILE A 243 -19.01 38.82 -28.31
N ILE A 244 -20.20 39.29 -28.00
CA ILE A 244 -21.10 38.67 -27.04
C ILE A 244 -21.55 37.29 -27.58
N CYS A 245 -21.94 37.18 -28.85
CA CYS A 245 -22.31 35.91 -29.47
C CYS A 245 -21.12 34.96 -29.53
N ALA A 246 -19.91 35.46 -29.82
CA ALA A 246 -18.71 34.64 -29.82
C ALA A 246 -18.40 34.07 -28.43
N CYS A 247 -18.56 34.84 -27.38
CA CYS A 247 -18.40 34.38 -25.99
C CYS A 247 -19.42 33.29 -25.62
N PHE A 248 -20.71 33.46 -25.96
CA PHE A 248 -21.72 32.46 -25.71
C PHE A 248 -21.47 31.16 -26.48
N GLY A 249 -21.05 31.26 -27.74
CA GLY A 249 -20.68 30.10 -28.54
C GLY A 249 -19.52 29.33 -27.95
N ALA A 250 -18.44 30.02 -27.57
CA ALA A 250 -17.28 29.42 -26.92
C ALA A 250 -17.64 28.75 -25.57
N TYR A 251 -18.45 29.44 -24.75
CA TYR A 251 -18.93 28.90 -23.48
C TYR A 251 -19.76 27.63 -23.68
N GLY A 252 -20.66 27.61 -24.68
CA GLY A 252 -21.44 26.43 -25.03
C GLY A 252 -20.54 25.21 -25.33
N ILE A 253 -19.45 25.40 -26.07
CA ILE A 253 -18.48 24.34 -26.35
C ILE A 253 -17.73 23.90 -25.08
N CYS A 254 -17.36 24.84 -24.21
CA CYS A 254 -16.73 24.49 -22.90
C CYS A 254 -17.63 23.59 -22.04
N VAL A 255 -18.95 23.67 -22.17
CA VAL A 255 -19.89 22.79 -21.46
C VAL A 255 -20.08 21.46 -22.19
N ILE A 256 -20.17 21.47 -23.51
CA ILE A 256 -20.48 20.26 -24.32
C ILE A 256 -19.29 19.29 -24.35
N VAL A 257 -18.04 19.78 -24.45
CA VAL A 257 -16.86 18.92 -24.60
C VAL A 257 -16.64 18.00 -23.41
N PRO A 258 -16.72 18.43 -22.14
CA PRO A 258 -16.64 17.52 -20.99
C PRO A 258 -17.75 16.46 -20.99
N LEU A 259 -18.99 16.84 -21.30
CA LEU A 259 -20.10 15.87 -21.38
C LEU A 259 -19.86 14.81 -22.46
N PHE A 260 -19.34 15.22 -23.61
CA PHE A 260 -18.94 14.29 -24.67
C PHE A 260 -17.85 13.31 -24.19
N ARG A 261 -16.85 13.76 -23.43
CA ARG A 261 -15.79 12.89 -22.88
C ARG A 261 -16.35 11.80 -21.96
N TYR A 262 -17.31 12.14 -21.07
CA TYR A 262 -17.98 11.13 -20.24
C TYR A 262 -18.71 10.09 -21.07
N ALA A 263 -19.51 10.52 -22.04
CA ALA A 263 -20.22 9.63 -22.94
C ALA A 263 -19.25 8.76 -23.76
N PHE A 264 -18.18 9.35 -24.26
CA PHE A 264 -17.15 8.66 -25.03
C PHE A 264 -16.43 7.59 -24.19
N ALA A 265 -16.07 7.90 -22.95
CA ALA A 265 -15.44 6.93 -22.04
C ALA A 265 -16.37 5.73 -21.77
N ILE A 266 -17.68 5.95 -21.59
CA ILE A 266 -18.67 4.88 -21.41
C ILE A 266 -18.74 4.02 -22.67
N ILE A 267 -18.94 4.62 -23.83
CA ILE A 267 -19.08 3.90 -25.13
C ILE A 267 -17.84 3.06 -25.40
N VAL A 268 -16.66 3.65 -25.28
CA VAL A 268 -15.38 2.97 -25.56
C VAL A 268 -15.14 1.82 -24.57
N LYS A 269 -15.47 2.00 -23.28
CA LYS A 269 -15.39 0.89 -22.31
C LYS A 269 -16.23 -0.30 -22.76
N TRP A 270 -17.47 -0.07 -23.19
CA TRP A 270 -18.36 -1.16 -23.60
C TRP A 270 -17.92 -1.82 -24.93
N ILE A 271 -17.30 -1.07 -25.84
CA ILE A 271 -16.76 -1.62 -27.10
C ILE A 271 -15.49 -2.43 -26.87
N ILE A 272 -14.55 -1.92 -26.04
CA ILE A 272 -13.22 -2.53 -25.88
C ILE A 272 -13.26 -3.75 -24.95
N ILE A 273 -13.98 -3.66 -23.82
CA ILE A 273 -13.99 -4.68 -22.76
C ILE A 273 -15.35 -5.35 -22.63
N GLY A 274 -16.43 -4.59 -22.75
CA GLY A 274 -17.74 -5.03 -22.33
C GLY A 274 -17.83 -5.11 -20.81
N ARG A 275 -17.99 -6.33 -20.25
CA ARG A 275 -18.00 -6.57 -18.79
C ARG A 275 -16.71 -7.19 -18.34
N TYR A 276 -16.12 -6.61 -17.29
CA TYR A 276 -15.01 -7.25 -16.58
C TYR A 276 -15.47 -8.55 -15.91
N LYS A 277 -14.64 -9.58 -16.02
CA LYS A 277 -14.84 -10.87 -15.35
C LYS A 277 -13.67 -11.12 -14.41
N GLU A 278 -13.93 -11.79 -13.30
CA GLU A 278 -12.86 -12.26 -12.42
C GLU A 278 -11.94 -13.23 -13.17
N GLY A 279 -10.67 -13.17 -12.86
CA GLY A 279 -9.67 -14.03 -13.49
C GLY A 279 -8.27 -13.46 -13.44
N ASP A 280 -7.35 -14.28 -13.91
CA ASP A 280 -5.93 -14.00 -13.96
C ASP A 280 -5.48 -13.91 -15.42
N PHE A 281 -4.88 -12.78 -15.79
CA PHE A 281 -4.49 -12.49 -17.16
C PHE A 281 -3.00 -12.16 -17.22
N PRO A 282 -2.28 -12.61 -18.26
CA PRO A 282 -0.86 -12.32 -18.38
C PRO A 282 -0.61 -10.81 -18.53
N LEU A 283 0.38 -10.31 -17.82
CA LEU A 283 0.86 -8.94 -17.93
C LEU A 283 1.35 -8.68 -19.36
N TRP A 284 1.11 -7.46 -19.87
CA TRP A 284 1.40 -7.06 -21.26
C TRP A 284 0.61 -7.87 -22.32
N GLY A 285 -0.44 -8.59 -21.90
CA GLY A 285 -1.35 -9.28 -22.79
C GLY A 285 -2.44 -8.36 -23.37
N SER A 286 -3.32 -8.93 -24.22
CA SER A 286 -4.42 -8.18 -24.84
C SER A 286 -5.40 -7.61 -23.81
N MET A 287 -5.70 -8.35 -22.73
CA MET A 287 -6.60 -7.88 -21.67
C MET A 287 -5.97 -6.72 -20.88
N TYR A 288 -4.65 -6.77 -20.62
CA TYR A 288 -3.93 -5.69 -19.98
C TYR A 288 -4.01 -4.39 -20.81
N ILE A 289 -3.79 -4.46 -22.13
CA ILE A 289 -3.85 -3.28 -23.01
C ILE A 289 -5.26 -2.69 -23.02
N ARG A 290 -6.30 -3.54 -23.14
CA ARG A 290 -7.70 -3.10 -23.12
C ARG A 290 -8.07 -2.41 -21.81
N TRP A 291 -7.69 -3.02 -20.67
CA TRP A 291 -7.91 -2.45 -19.35
C TRP A 291 -7.19 -1.10 -19.21
N TRP A 292 -5.92 -1.03 -19.61
CA TRP A 292 -5.13 0.19 -19.51
C TRP A 292 -5.71 1.34 -20.37
N ILE A 293 -6.18 1.05 -21.60
CA ILE A 293 -6.82 2.04 -22.46
C ILE A 293 -8.07 2.63 -21.80
N VAL A 294 -8.94 1.77 -21.26
CA VAL A 294 -10.17 2.21 -20.57
C VAL A 294 -9.86 3.02 -19.33
N GLU A 295 -8.81 2.65 -18.59
CA GLU A 295 -8.37 3.38 -17.41
C GLU A 295 -7.87 4.79 -17.77
N GLN A 296 -7.06 4.92 -18.84
CA GLN A 296 -6.62 6.23 -19.31
C GLN A 296 -7.77 7.12 -19.78
N LEU A 297 -8.72 6.55 -20.51
CA LEU A 297 -9.92 7.28 -20.93
C LEU A 297 -10.75 7.78 -19.75
N ARG A 298 -10.92 6.95 -18.74
CA ARG A 298 -11.65 7.31 -17.54
C ARG A 298 -10.93 8.43 -16.75
N ASN A 299 -9.60 8.39 -16.69
CA ASN A 299 -8.80 9.43 -16.04
C ASN A 299 -8.95 10.79 -16.76
N ILE A 300 -9.03 10.79 -18.10
CA ILE A 300 -9.26 12.02 -18.87
C ILE A 300 -10.67 12.56 -18.67
N ALA A 301 -11.67 11.71 -18.40
CA ALA A 301 -13.03 12.12 -18.12
C ALA A 301 -13.20 12.84 -16.75
N VAL A 302 -12.12 13.07 -16.03
CA VAL A 302 -12.04 13.88 -14.78
C VAL A 302 -13.13 13.50 -13.77
N GLN A 303 -13.04 12.30 -13.21
CA GLN A 303 -14.00 11.78 -12.21
C GLN A 303 -14.19 12.71 -11.00
N GLN A 304 -13.15 13.46 -10.63
CA GLN A 304 -13.18 14.37 -9.48
C GLN A 304 -14.25 15.46 -9.59
N THR A 305 -14.64 15.85 -10.81
CA THR A 305 -15.70 16.87 -10.99
C THR A 305 -17.10 16.37 -10.67
N LEU A 306 -17.29 15.05 -10.62
CA LEU A 306 -18.56 14.42 -10.24
C LEU A 306 -18.58 13.92 -8.79
N ALA A 307 -17.45 14.03 -8.08
CA ALA A 307 -17.36 13.59 -6.68
C ALA A 307 -18.45 14.27 -5.82
N ASP A 308 -18.91 13.57 -4.80
CA ASP A 308 -19.95 14.03 -3.87
C ASP A 308 -21.30 14.39 -4.52
N SER A 309 -21.54 13.93 -5.75
CA SER A 309 -22.80 14.16 -6.45
C SER A 309 -23.53 12.87 -6.82
N PRO A 310 -24.88 12.87 -6.87
CA PRO A 310 -25.64 11.71 -7.36
C PRO A 310 -25.32 11.33 -8.82
N LEU A 311 -24.72 12.25 -9.59
CA LEU A 311 -24.31 12.01 -10.97
C LEU A 311 -23.16 11.00 -11.03
N MET A 312 -22.29 10.98 -10.04
CA MET A 312 -21.20 10.01 -9.95
C MET A 312 -21.71 8.57 -9.85
N ASN A 313 -22.74 8.34 -9.03
CA ASN A 313 -23.37 7.03 -8.91
C ASN A 313 -23.93 6.56 -10.26
N ASN A 314 -24.61 7.45 -10.98
CA ASN A 314 -25.16 7.13 -12.30
C ASN A 314 -24.06 6.88 -13.33
N TYR A 315 -23.00 7.66 -13.32
CA TYR A 315 -21.84 7.45 -14.18
C TYR A 315 -21.18 6.08 -13.92
N PHE A 316 -20.99 5.69 -12.67
CA PHE A 316 -20.44 4.38 -12.34
C PHE A 316 -21.37 3.21 -12.67
N ARG A 317 -22.70 3.38 -12.52
CA ARG A 317 -23.69 2.40 -13.01
C ARG A 317 -23.61 2.22 -14.52
N LEU A 318 -23.45 3.30 -15.27
CA LEU A 318 -23.27 3.25 -16.73
C LEU A 318 -21.95 2.57 -17.13
N LEU A 319 -20.92 2.68 -16.29
CA LEU A 319 -19.65 1.96 -16.46
C LEU A 319 -19.71 0.50 -16.00
N GLY A 320 -20.81 0.05 -15.37
CA GLY A 320 -21.05 -1.35 -15.05
C GLY A 320 -21.03 -1.69 -13.55
N ALA A 321 -20.73 -0.73 -12.66
CA ALA A 321 -20.79 -0.95 -11.22
C ALA A 321 -22.24 -1.22 -10.77
N LYS A 322 -22.41 -2.09 -9.79
CA LYS A 322 -23.69 -2.27 -9.12
C LYS A 322 -23.72 -1.38 -7.86
N ILE A 323 -24.48 -0.31 -7.92
CA ILE A 323 -24.60 0.67 -6.83
C ILE A 323 -26.07 0.78 -6.45
N GLY A 324 -26.35 0.60 -5.17
CA GLY A 324 -27.67 0.69 -4.56
C GLY A 324 -28.27 2.10 -4.54
N ARG A 325 -29.33 2.28 -3.75
CA ARG A 325 -30.00 3.57 -3.54
C ARG A 325 -29.35 4.30 -2.38
N ASN A 326 -29.41 5.64 -2.37
CA ASN A 326 -28.90 6.50 -1.31
C ASN A 326 -27.43 6.22 -0.92
N VAL A 327 -26.62 5.79 -1.89
CA VAL A 327 -25.19 5.59 -1.67
C VAL A 327 -24.48 6.93 -1.82
N HIS A 328 -23.70 7.32 -0.80
CA HIS A 328 -22.85 8.50 -0.85
C HIS A 328 -21.43 8.08 -1.25
N LEU A 329 -20.97 8.58 -2.40
CA LEU A 329 -19.62 8.36 -2.90
C LEU A 329 -18.88 9.68 -2.98
N SER A 330 -17.82 9.83 -2.18
CA SER A 330 -16.86 10.91 -2.36
C SER A 330 -15.87 10.60 -3.49
N SER A 331 -14.58 10.82 -3.33
CA SER A 331 -13.60 10.39 -4.34
C SER A 331 -13.22 8.92 -4.12
N ILE A 332 -13.42 8.08 -5.11
CA ILE A 332 -13.01 6.67 -5.05
C ILE A 332 -12.12 6.29 -6.23
N HIS A 333 -11.19 5.39 -5.97
CA HIS A 333 -10.32 4.78 -6.97
C HIS A 333 -10.71 3.31 -7.15
N CYS A 334 -11.22 2.95 -8.32
CA CYS A 334 -11.62 1.58 -8.65
C CYS A 334 -11.37 1.31 -10.13
N ALA A 335 -10.51 0.35 -10.44
CA ALA A 335 -10.07 0.10 -11.81
C ALA A 335 -11.09 -0.71 -12.63
N ALA A 336 -11.72 -1.72 -12.04
CA ALA A 336 -12.69 -2.58 -12.71
C ALA A 336 -14.06 -2.47 -12.04
N LEU A 337 -14.82 -1.45 -12.42
CA LEU A 337 -16.10 -1.08 -11.80
C LEU A 337 -17.16 -2.18 -11.83
N ASP A 338 -17.19 -3.04 -12.86
CA ASP A 338 -18.13 -4.18 -12.93
C ASP A 338 -17.94 -5.20 -11.78
N LEU A 339 -16.78 -5.16 -11.10
CA LEU A 339 -16.46 -6.06 -10.00
C LEU A 339 -16.70 -5.42 -8.63
N LEU A 340 -17.26 -4.21 -8.61
CA LEU A 340 -17.64 -3.51 -7.40
C LEU A 340 -19.16 -3.55 -7.24
N GLU A 341 -19.62 -4.13 -6.13
CA GLU A 341 -21.03 -4.18 -5.74
C GLU A 341 -21.20 -3.46 -4.41
N ILE A 342 -22.04 -2.43 -4.39
CA ILE A 342 -22.34 -1.60 -3.23
C ILE A 342 -23.85 -1.57 -3.07
N ASP A 343 -24.34 -2.01 -1.94
CA ASP A 343 -25.77 -2.01 -1.63
C ASP A 343 -26.24 -0.66 -1.06
N ASP A 344 -27.53 -0.58 -0.72
CA ASP A 344 -28.23 0.64 -0.32
C ASP A 344 -27.63 1.29 0.93
N GLU A 345 -27.76 2.63 1.03
CA GLU A 345 -27.51 3.44 2.23
C GLU A 345 -26.06 3.39 2.74
N THR A 346 -25.12 3.06 1.87
CA THR A 346 -23.68 2.95 2.17
C THR A 346 -23.01 4.31 1.97
N THR A 347 -22.09 4.66 2.88
CA THR A 347 -21.30 5.88 2.82
C THR A 347 -19.82 5.55 2.62
N ILE A 348 -19.23 6.09 1.57
CA ILE A 348 -17.81 5.91 1.23
C ILE A 348 -17.15 7.28 1.18
N SER A 349 -16.18 7.48 2.07
CA SER A 349 -15.45 8.74 2.23
C SER A 349 -14.42 8.97 1.11
N SER A 350 -13.65 10.04 1.25
CA SER A 350 -12.70 10.48 0.21
C SER A 350 -11.48 9.56 0.07
N ASP A 351 -10.97 9.46 -1.16
CA ASP A 351 -9.73 8.75 -1.52
C ASP A 351 -9.71 7.27 -1.13
N VAL A 352 -10.86 6.60 -1.18
CA VAL A 352 -10.96 5.16 -0.94
C VAL A 352 -10.51 4.40 -2.18
N HIS A 353 -9.61 3.42 -1.99
CA HIS A 353 -9.08 2.58 -3.04
C HIS A 353 -9.68 1.17 -3.03
N PHE A 354 -10.46 0.83 -4.04
CA PHE A 354 -10.95 -0.53 -4.29
C PHE A 354 -10.02 -1.25 -5.26
N GLN A 355 -9.24 -2.19 -4.76
CA GLN A 355 -8.31 -2.99 -5.56
C GLN A 355 -9.03 -4.12 -6.30
N THR A 356 -9.98 -3.77 -7.16
CA THR A 356 -10.67 -4.73 -8.04
C THR A 356 -9.78 -5.24 -9.17
N ALA A 357 -8.71 -4.52 -9.49
CA ALA A 357 -7.66 -4.93 -10.42
C ALA A 357 -6.29 -4.58 -9.85
N PHE A 358 -5.38 -5.54 -9.85
CA PHE A 358 -4.00 -5.36 -9.39
C PHE A 358 -3.05 -6.30 -10.12
N VAL A 359 -1.77 -5.97 -10.11
CA VAL A 359 -0.71 -6.79 -10.74
C VAL A 359 0.08 -7.48 -9.66
N ASP A 360 0.23 -8.80 -9.80
CA ASP A 360 1.01 -9.65 -8.91
C ASP A 360 1.66 -10.77 -9.75
N ASP A 361 2.94 -11.06 -9.53
CA ASP A 361 3.71 -12.08 -10.25
C ASP A 361 3.51 -12.08 -11.78
N TYR A 362 3.74 -10.94 -12.43
CA TYR A 362 3.53 -10.75 -13.87
C TYR A 362 2.11 -11.07 -14.37
N THR A 363 1.13 -11.03 -13.47
CA THR A 363 -0.26 -11.36 -13.73
C THR A 363 -1.15 -10.19 -13.34
N LEU A 364 -2.04 -9.78 -14.24
CA LEU A 364 -3.12 -8.85 -13.93
C LEU A 364 -4.29 -9.64 -13.38
N LYS A 365 -4.61 -9.42 -12.11
CA LYS A 365 -5.67 -10.13 -11.40
C LYS A 365 -6.90 -9.24 -11.26
N PHE A 366 -8.06 -9.78 -11.62
CA PHE A 366 -9.36 -9.13 -11.39
C PHE A 366 -10.12 -9.85 -10.29
N ARG A 367 -10.54 -9.12 -9.27
CA ARG A 367 -11.21 -9.67 -8.08
C ARG A 367 -12.39 -8.79 -7.69
N ARG A 368 -13.46 -9.43 -7.22
CA ARG A 368 -14.70 -8.75 -6.83
C ARG A 368 -14.65 -8.27 -5.39
N ILE A 369 -15.38 -7.19 -5.12
CA ILE A 369 -15.57 -6.60 -3.80
C ILE A 369 -17.06 -6.43 -3.58
N TYR A 370 -17.55 -6.87 -2.41
CA TYR A 370 -18.95 -6.78 -2.02
C TYR A 370 -19.11 -5.92 -0.77
N ILE A 371 -19.89 -4.85 -0.88
CA ILE A 371 -20.23 -3.97 0.22
C ILE A 371 -21.75 -4.04 0.39
N GLN A 372 -22.18 -4.51 1.55
CA GLN A 372 -23.62 -4.64 1.85
C GLN A 372 -24.22 -3.31 2.34
N LYS A 373 -25.41 -3.37 2.95
CA LYS A 373 -26.20 -2.18 3.29
C LYS A 373 -25.66 -1.46 4.52
N ASN A 374 -25.84 -0.13 4.54
CA ASN A 374 -25.51 0.71 5.70
C ASN A 374 -24.03 0.58 6.14
N VAL A 375 -23.14 0.32 5.22
CA VAL A 375 -21.69 0.21 5.50
C VAL A 375 -21.06 1.60 5.47
N TYR A 376 -20.13 1.84 6.40
CA TYR A 376 -19.29 3.02 6.40
C TYR A 376 -17.85 2.65 6.06
N ILE A 377 -17.23 3.40 5.12
CA ILE A 377 -15.83 3.25 4.76
C ILE A 377 -15.15 4.60 4.91
N GLY A 378 -14.18 4.65 5.83
CA GLY A 378 -13.40 5.83 6.16
C GLY A 378 -12.42 6.25 5.07
N SER A 379 -11.98 7.50 5.16
CA SER A 379 -11.11 8.15 4.18
C SER A 379 -9.76 7.46 4.03
N ARG A 380 -9.22 7.44 2.80
CA ARG A 380 -7.91 6.88 2.45
C ARG A 380 -7.73 5.42 2.85
N SER A 381 -8.83 4.68 2.94
CA SER A 381 -8.79 3.24 3.19
C SER A 381 -8.58 2.47 1.89
N VAL A 382 -7.94 1.32 2.00
CA VAL A 382 -7.66 0.43 0.88
C VAL A 382 -8.38 -0.89 1.11
N ILE A 383 -9.24 -1.28 0.18
CA ILE A 383 -10.00 -2.53 0.22
C ILE A 383 -9.48 -3.45 -0.90
N SER A 384 -8.89 -4.57 -0.50
CA SER A 384 -8.37 -5.55 -1.46
C SER A 384 -9.47 -6.37 -2.10
N GLY A 385 -9.16 -6.98 -3.24
CA GLY A 385 -10.09 -7.88 -3.93
C GLY A 385 -10.46 -9.11 -3.11
N GLN A 386 -11.58 -9.74 -3.41
CA GLN A 386 -12.17 -10.89 -2.69
C GLN A 386 -12.54 -10.55 -1.23
N THR A 387 -12.90 -9.31 -0.97
CA THR A 387 -13.37 -8.88 0.35
C THR A 387 -14.89 -8.69 0.36
N ARG A 388 -15.46 -8.82 1.56
CA ARG A 388 -16.86 -8.60 1.82
C ARG A 388 -17.02 -7.80 3.11
N MET A 389 -17.90 -6.80 3.09
CA MET A 389 -18.35 -6.10 4.27
C MET A 389 -19.84 -6.33 4.43
N GLU A 390 -20.24 -6.87 5.57
CA GLU A 390 -21.65 -7.16 5.84
C GLU A 390 -22.42 -5.93 6.33
N ASP A 391 -23.73 -6.07 6.50
CA ASP A 391 -24.61 -4.97 6.88
C ASP A 391 -24.13 -4.25 8.15
N TYR A 392 -24.15 -2.92 8.14
CA TYR A 392 -23.71 -2.07 9.27
C TYR A 392 -22.24 -2.25 9.67
N ALA A 393 -21.39 -2.84 8.82
CA ALA A 393 -19.97 -2.91 9.08
C ALA A 393 -19.31 -1.55 8.87
N GLU A 394 -18.29 -1.24 9.67
CA GLU A 394 -17.54 0.00 9.57
C GLU A 394 -16.04 -0.26 9.42
N LEU A 395 -15.41 0.42 8.48
CA LEU A 395 -13.97 0.46 8.31
C LEU A 395 -13.49 1.88 8.54
N ASN A 396 -12.70 2.10 9.59
CA ASN A 396 -12.21 3.43 9.95
C ASN A 396 -11.18 3.98 8.94
N ASP A 397 -10.87 5.27 9.07
CA ASP A 397 -9.91 5.97 8.21
C ASP A 397 -8.55 5.28 8.19
N LEU A 398 -7.80 5.47 7.09
CA LEU A 398 -6.43 4.99 6.91
C LEU A 398 -6.25 3.48 7.15
N SER A 399 -7.29 2.70 6.89
CA SER A 399 -7.31 1.25 7.12
C SER A 399 -7.02 0.47 5.85
N PHE A 400 -6.37 -0.68 6.01
CA PHE A 400 -6.11 -1.62 4.93
C PHE A 400 -6.86 -2.94 5.20
N LEU A 401 -7.86 -3.25 4.37
CA LEU A 401 -8.59 -4.52 4.43
C LEU A 401 -7.91 -5.55 3.51
N PRO A 402 -7.29 -6.59 4.09
CA PRO A 402 -6.55 -7.60 3.32
C PRO A 402 -7.45 -8.43 2.40
N PRO A 403 -6.89 -9.09 1.37
CA PRO A 403 -7.66 -9.97 0.50
C PRO A 403 -8.28 -11.16 1.28
N ASN A 404 -9.40 -11.68 0.79
CA ASN A 404 -10.17 -12.76 1.40
C ASN A 404 -10.67 -12.48 2.83
N THR A 405 -10.83 -11.21 3.18
CA THR A 405 -11.34 -10.80 4.49
C THR A 405 -12.83 -10.49 4.42
N CYS A 406 -13.57 -10.91 5.45
CA CYS A 406 -14.97 -10.54 5.66
C CYS A 406 -15.06 -9.73 6.95
N ILE A 407 -15.67 -8.54 6.90
CA ILE A 407 -16.07 -7.80 8.11
C ILE A 407 -17.51 -8.21 8.42
N PRO A 408 -17.76 -8.86 9.56
CA PRO A 408 -19.11 -9.24 9.97
C PRO A 408 -20.03 -8.06 10.23
N SER A 409 -21.34 -8.34 10.25
CA SER A 409 -22.36 -7.31 10.45
C SER A 409 -22.21 -6.57 11.79
N GLY A 410 -22.21 -5.24 11.71
CA GLY A 410 -22.13 -4.37 12.88
C GLY A 410 -20.75 -4.27 13.53
N GLU A 411 -19.70 -4.81 12.93
CA GLU A 411 -18.34 -4.69 13.46
C GLU A 411 -17.61 -3.47 12.92
N VAL A 412 -16.84 -2.83 13.80
CA VAL A 412 -15.93 -1.72 13.48
C VAL A 412 -14.50 -2.23 13.44
N TRP A 413 -13.85 -2.03 12.31
CA TRP A 413 -12.47 -2.44 12.09
C TRP A 413 -11.58 -1.25 11.80
N HIS A 414 -10.30 -1.31 12.22
CA HIS A 414 -9.30 -0.27 11.95
C HIS A 414 -7.89 -0.82 11.83
N GLY A 415 -7.00 -0.02 11.23
CA GLY A 415 -5.57 -0.29 11.13
C GLY A 415 -5.12 -0.85 9.80
N SER A 416 -3.81 -1.06 9.68
CA SER A 416 -3.17 -1.59 8.47
C SER A 416 -2.16 -2.70 8.85
N PRO A 417 -2.58 -3.97 8.77
CA PRO A 417 -3.89 -4.50 8.34
C PRO A 417 -5.02 -4.22 9.31
N ALA A 418 -6.25 -4.11 8.78
CA ALA A 418 -7.43 -3.87 9.60
C ALA A 418 -7.74 -5.07 10.50
N THR A 419 -8.04 -4.77 11.75
CA THR A 419 -8.43 -5.74 12.78
C THR A 419 -9.68 -5.27 13.51
N TYR A 420 -10.40 -6.21 14.10
CA TYR A 420 -11.58 -5.90 14.91
C TYR A 420 -11.26 -4.92 16.04
N SER A 421 -12.09 -3.92 16.21
CA SER A 421 -12.02 -2.94 17.30
C SER A 421 -13.13 -3.14 18.33
N HIS A 422 -14.36 -2.96 17.91
CA HIS A 422 -15.53 -3.06 18.76
C HIS A 422 -16.80 -3.25 17.91
N GLN A 423 -17.94 -3.52 18.56
CA GLN A 423 -19.25 -3.49 17.90
C GLN A 423 -19.71 -2.03 17.73
N ALA A 424 -20.32 -1.73 16.60
CA ALA A 424 -20.92 -0.42 16.35
C ALA A 424 -21.98 -0.09 17.44
N THR A 425 -21.78 0.98 18.15
CA THR A 425 -22.51 1.29 19.41
C THR A 425 -23.95 1.75 19.22
N SER A 426 -24.41 1.99 18.00
CA SER A 426 -25.85 2.23 17.68
C SER A 426 -26.05 2.24 16.17
N LYS A 427 -27.20 1.72 15.72
CA LYS A 427 -27.72 2.08 14.39
C LYS A 427 -27.71 3.61 14.30
N PRO A 428 -27.10 4.23 13.27
CA PRO A 428 -27.34 5.64 13.05
C PRO A 428 -28.87 5.77 12.92
N SER A 429 -29.51 6.41 13.90
CA SER A 429 -30.91 6.76 13.82
C SER A 429 -31.02 7.84 12.75
N PHE A 430 -31.22 7.43 11.49
CA PHE A 430 -31.70 8.34 10.49
C PHE A 430 -33.07 8.82 10.97
N ILE A 431 -33.15 10.09 11.36
CA ILE A 431 -34.40 10.77 11.53
C ILE A 431 -35.05 10.68 10.15
N GLU A 432 -36.07 9.82 10.02
CA GLU A 432 -37.01 9.91 8.89
C GLU A 432 -37.55 11.33 8.93
N THR A 433 -37.03 12.22 8.12
CA THR A 433 -37.67 13.48 7.81
C THR A 433 -38.95 13.09 7.07
N THR A 434 -40.03 12.94 7.85
CA THR A 434 -41.39 12.88 7.31
C THR A 434 -41.56 14.08 6.40
N ASN A 435 -41.64 13.80 5.09
CA ASN A 435 -42.06 14.78 4.10
C ASN A 435 -43.39 15.37 4.52
N ASN A 436 -43.40 16.64 4.91
CA ASN A 436 -44.55 17.51 4.82
C ASN A 436 -44.51 18.27 3.52
#